data_05ddb9c2dbbf2fd87f51ad116c4af849
#
_entry.id   05ddb9c2dbbf2fd87f51ad116c4af849
#
_cell.length_a   1.000
_cell.length_b   1.000
_cell.length_c   1.000
_cell.angle_alpha   90.00
_cell.angle_beta   90.00
_cell.angle_gamma   90.00
#
_symmetry.space_group_name_H-M   'P 1'
#
loop_
_entity.id
_entity.type
_entity.pdbx_description
1 polymer ?
#
loop_
_entity_poly.entity_id
_entity_poly.type
_entity_poly.pdbx_seq_one_letter_code
_entity_poly.pdbx_strand_id
1 'polypeptide(L)'
;SLVGSEMCIRDSNNTLDYANVILLEHDKVITIGTKGDDNDILVSIEKLKKEGFSIINSDRGGQLTIHNKGQLVCYIIMPISNYNLKPVDFVRKIESLIINILKNFDISSYTIKGKTGVWIKSDHIEKKIAAIGVRISNGISMHGFALNINNNLNDFKFIVPCGIEGSLVTSIQEELKKEIKMSILKPILIREIEDNFDCEVLND
;
A
#
# COMPACT_ATOMS: atom_id res chain seq x y z
N SER A 1 18.72 -0.62 -1.77
CA SER A 1 18.75 0.82 -1.48
C SER A 1 17.33 1.35 -1.51
N LEU A 2 16.88 1.94 -0.43
CA LEU A 2 15.61 2.67 -0.36
C LEU A 2 15.80 3.95 -1.19
N VAL A 3 15.19 4.01 -2.37
CA VAL A 3 15.03 5.27 -3.10
C VAL A 3 13.64 5.76 -2.73
N GLY A 4 13.57 6.67 -1.75
CA GLY A 4 12.32 7.21 -1.24
C GLY A 4 12.36 8.72 -1.14
N SER A 5 11.22 9.36 -1.10
CA SER A 5 11.06 10.75 -0.69
C SER A 5 10.28 10.78 0.62
N GLU A 6 10.82 11.48 1.58
CA GLU A 6 10.13 11.80 2.83
C GLU A 6 9.45 13.16 2.68
N MET A 7 8.27 13.31 3.24
CA MET A 7 7.49 14.54 3.18
C MET A 7 6.85 14.77 4.54
N CYS A 8 6.94 15.99 5.04
CA CYS A 8 6.24 16.41 6.27
C CYS A 8 4.80 16.81 5.95
N ILE A 9 3.90 16.63 6.91
CA ILE A 9 2.51 17.07 6.82
C ILE A 9 2.29 18.25 7.77
N ARG A 10 1.63 19.29 7.28
CA ARG A 10 1.14 20.41 8.10
C ARG A 10 -0.39 20.35 8.12
N ASP A 11 -1.00 20.48 9.29
CA ASP A 11 -2.44 20.52 9.43
C ASP A 11 -3.05 21.85 8.96
N SER A 12 -4.38 21.91 8.83
CA SER A 12 -5.13 23.11 8.44
C SER A 12 -4.98 24.29 9.42
N ASN A 13 -4.51 24.05 10.64
CA ASN A 13 -4.22 25.09 11.65
C ASN A 13 -2.80 25.63 11.58
N ASN A 14 -2.01 25.21 10.56
CA ASN A 14 -0.64 25.66 10.34
C ASN A 14 0.34 25.20 11.44
N THR A 15 -0.04 24.21 12.25
CA THR A 15 0.85 23.55 13.20
C THR A 15 1.62 22.46 12.47
N LEU A 16 2.94 22.39 12.64
CA LEU A 16 3.75 21.25 12.22
C LEU A 16 3.35 20.06 13.11
N ASP A 17 2.42 19.27 12.63
CA ASP A 17 2.23 17.95 13.20
C ASP A 17 3.42 17.08 12.81
N TYR A 18 3.91 16.29 13.75
CA TYR A 18 4.94 15.27 13.49
C TYR A 18 4.33 14.13 12.66
N ALA A 19 3.90 14.47 11.45
CA ALA A 19 3.33 13.52 10.51
C ALA A 19 4.23 13.46 9.28
N ASN A 20 4.56 12.25 8.86
CA ASN A 20 5.45 12.00 7.74
C ASN A 20 4.77 11.07 6.74
N VAL A 21 4.92 11.39 5.47
CA VAL A 21 4.60 10.48 4.36
C VAL A 21 5.91 10.06 3.71
N ILE A 22 6.15 8.77 3.66
CA ILE A 22 7.35 8.20 3.03
C ILE A 22 6.92 7.39 1.82
N LEU A 23 7.39 7.81 0.64
CA LEU A 23 7.16 7.11 -0.63
C LEU A 23 8.43 6.38 -1.02
N LEU A 24 8.30 5.09 -1.30
CA LEU A 24 9.44 4.26 -1.65
C LEU A 24 9.04 3.07 -2.51
N GLU A 25 10.05 2.43 -3.08
CA GLU A 25 9.98 1.10 -3.67
C GLU A 25 10.93 0.18 -2.91
N HIS A 26 10.51 -1.04 -2.68
CA HIS A 26 11.38 -2.08 -2.10
C HIS A 26 12.02 -2.94 -3.19
N ASP A 27 13.19 -3.48 -2.89
CA ASP A 27 13.66 -4.69 -3.53
C ASP A 27 12.74 -5.87 -3.16
N LYS A 28 12.95 -7.03 -3.78
CA LYS A 28 12.10 -8.21 -3.55
C LYS A 28 12.08 -8.63 -2.08
N VAL A 29 10.96 -8.45 -1.43
CA VAL A 29 10.74 -8.84 -0.03
C VAL A 29 9.34 -9.39 0.19
N ILE A 30 9.26 -10.48 0.95
CA ILE A 30 8.02 -11.00 1.54
C ILE A 30 7.95 -10.46 2.96
N THR A 31 6.89 -9.74 3.30
CA THR A 31 6.63 -9.33 4.69
C THR A 31 5.52 -10.15 5.28
N ILE A 32 5.76 -10.71 6.46
CA ILE A 32 4.79 -11.46 7.27
C ILE A 32 4.24 -10.52 8.33
N GLY A 33 2.97 -10.15 8.21
CA GLY A 33 2.30 -9.27 9.17
C GLY A 33 1.82 -10.04 10.41
N THR A 34 1.22 -9.33 11.35
CA THR A 34 0.83 -9.87 12.67
C THR A 34 -0.18 -11.02 12.63
N LYS A 35 -0.83 -11.27 11.50
CA LYS A 35 -1.76 -12.39 11.27
C LYS A 35 -1.25 -13.38 10.22
N GLY A 36 0.02 -13.24 9.81
CA GLY A 36 0.63 -14.10 8.81
C GLY A 36 1.10 -15.41 9.39
N ASP A 37 1.13 -16.44 8.57
CA ASP A 37 1.66 -17.75 8.88
C ASP A 37 2.73 -18.12 7.84
N ASP A 38 3.86 -18.68 8.27
CA ASP A 38 4.93 -19.15 7.38
C ASP A 38 4.43 -20.22 6.38
N ASN A 39 3.36 -20.95 6.74
CA ASN A 39 2.70 -21.91 5.86
C ASN A 39 2.02 -21.26 4.64
N ASP A 40 1.79 -19.97 4.67
CA ASP A 40 1.30 -19.21 3.52
C ASP A 40 2.38 -18.96 2.44
N ILE A 41 3.63 -19.40 2.67
CA ILE A 41 4.70 -19.42 1.66
C ILE A 41 4.62 -20.73 0.88
N LEU A 42 4.30 -20.65 -0.42
CA LEU A 42 3.98 -21.80 -1.28
C LEU A 42 5.20 -22.46 -1.92
N VAL A 43 6.41 -21.97 -1.67
CA VAL A 43 7.65 -22.47 -2.26
C VAL A 43 8.75 -22.55 -1.20
N SER A 44 9.83 -23.29 -1.49
CA SER A 44 10.93 -23.41 -0.54
C SER A 44 11.71 -22.10 -0.33
N ILE A 45 12.27 -21.92 0.84
CA ILE A 45 13.10 -20.75 1.19
C ILE A 45 14.31 -20.63 0.23
N GLU A 46 14.91 -21.77 -0.16
CA GLU A 46 16.02 -21.82 -1.12
C GLU A 46 15.61 -21.24 -2.48
N LYS A 47 14.38 -21.55 -2.94
CA LYS A 47 13.84 -21.00 -4.17
C LYS A 47 13.65 -19.49 -4.05
N LEU A 48 13.07 -19.01 -2.96
CA LEU A 48 12.91 -17.57 -2.72
C LEU A 48 14.25 -16.83 -2.72
N LYS A 49 15.26 -17.37 -2.06
CA LYS A 49 16.62 -16.80 -2.06
C LYS A 49 17.22 -16.73 -3.47
N LYS A 50 17.05 -17.77 -4.29
CA LYS A 50 17.50 -17.78 -5.69
C LYS A 50 16.79 -16.74 -6.54
N GLU A 51 15.51 -16.48 -6.26
CA GLU A 51 14.73 -15.44 -6.92
C GLU A 51 15.02 -14.02 -6.38
N GLY A 52 15.90 -13.91 -5.38
CA GLY A 52 16.34 -12.64 -4.79
C GLY A 52 15.42 -12.08 -3.71
N PHE A 53 14.53 -12.91 -3.14
CA PHE A 53 13.66 -12.50 -2.04
C PHE A 53 14.33 -12.56 -0.68
N SER A 54 14.10 -11.52 0.14
CA SER A 54 14.22 -11.58 1.59
C SER A 54 12.85 -11.86 2.23
N ILE A 55 12.86 -12.43 3.44
CA ILE A 55 11.65 -12.66 4.24
C ILE A 55 11.81 -11.91 5.55
N ILE A 56 10.82 -11.10 5.91
CA ILE A 56 10.89 -10.22 7.08
C ILE A 56 9.57 -10.31 7.85
N ASN A 57 9.65 -10.61 9.14
CA ASN A 57 8.54 -10.45 10.06
C ASN A 57 8.33 -8.95 10.32
N SER A 58 7.09 -8.51 10.21
CA SER A 58 6.69 -7.11 10.36
C SER A 58 5.54 -7.00 11.35
N ASP A 59 5.52 -5.92 12.11
CA ASP A 59 4.46 -5.63 13.06
C ASP A 59 3.24 -4.94 12.44
N ARG A 60 3.22 -4.77 11.10
CA ARG A 60 2.04 -4.28 10.37
C ARG A 60 0.85 -5.21 10.51
N GLY A 61 -0.34 -4.67 10.43
CA GLY A 61 -1.56 -5.48 10.34
C GLY A 61 -1.60 -6.33 9.06
N GLY A 62 -2.41 -7.40 9.11
CA GLY A 62 -2.63 -8.31 7.99
C GLY A 62 -1.67 -9.51 7.96
N GLN A 63 -1.74 -10.26 6.86
CA GLN A 63 -1.02 -11.51 6.60
C GLN A 63 0.21 -11.26 5.72
N LEU A 64 0.54 -12.20 4.82
CA LEU A 64 1.66 -12.05 3.91
C LEU A 64 1.34 -11.07 2.78
N THR A 65 2.37 -10.35 2.36
CA THR A 65 2.38 -9.62 1.10
C THR A 65 3.77 -9.59 0.50
N ILE A 66 3.84 -9.23 -0.78
CA ILE A 66 5.09 -9.07 -1.53
C ILE A 66 5.27 -7.59 -1.85
N HIS A 67 6.51 -7.14 -1.70
CA HIS A 67 6.98 -5.89 -2.24
C HIS A 67 8.10 -6.17 -3.24
N ASN A 68 8.10 -5.45 -4.35
CA ASN A 68 9.08 -5.56 -5.41
C ASN A 68 9.11 -4.26 -6.24
N LYS A 69 10.13 -4.09 -7.07
CA LYS A 69 10.27 -2.88 -7.90
C LYS A 69 9.07 -2.66 -8.83
N GLY A 70 8.68 -1.41 -8.98
CA GLY A 70 7.48 -1.00 -9.72
C GLY A 70 6.22 -0.98 -8.86
N GLN A 71 6.29 -1.34 -7.57
CA GLN A 71 5.20 -1.17 -6.61
C GLN A 71 5.46 0.07 -5.77
N LEU A 72 4.51 0.99 -5.71
CA LEU A 72 4.57 2.12 -4.79
C LEU A 72 4.22 1.67 -3.38
N VAL A 73 5.13 1.86 -2.45
CA VAL A 73 4.85 1.74 -1.01
C VAL A 73 4.76 3.15 -0.43
N CYS A 74 3.68 3.41 0.29
CA CYS A 74 3.43 4.67 0.98
C CYS A 74 3.24 4.39 2.47
N TYR A 75 4.14 4.90 3.29
CA TYR A 75 3.98 4.92 4.74
C TYR A 75 3.38 6.26 5.16
N ILE A 76 2.36 6.20 6.02
CA ILE A 76 1.68 7.39 6.57
C ILE A 76 1.82 7.30 8.08
N ILE A 77 2.75 8.09 8.62
CA ILE A 77 3.10 8.11 10.04
C ILE A 77 2.55 9.41 10.63
N MET A 78 1.45 9.30 11.40
CA MET A 78 0.78 10.48 11.93
C MET A 78 0.02 10.18 13.23
N PRO A 79 -0.15 11.17 14.11
CA PRO A 79 -1.02 11.06 15.28
C PRO A 79 -2.49 11.14 14.84
N ILE A 80 -3.12 9.97 14.59
CA ILE A 80 -4.47 9.91 14.03
C ILE A 80 -5.54 10.60 14.89
N SER A 81 -5.31 10.72 16.20
CA SER A 81 -6.19 11.44 17.12
C SER A 81 -6.29 12.93 16.83
N ASN A 82 -5.21 13.56 16.34
CA ASN A 82 -5.20 14.99 15.98
C ASN A 82 -6.12 15.28 14.79
N TYR A 83 -6.38 14.26 13.98
CA TYR A 83 -7.31 14.30 12.83
C TYR A 83 -8.69 13.73 13.16
N ASN A 84 -9.02 13.54 14.44
CA ASN A 84 -10.27 12.94 14.91
C ASN A 84 -10.59 11.56 14.28
N LEU A 85 -9.57 10.79 13.97
CA LEU A 85 -9.71 9.49 13.32
C LEU A 85 -9.60 8.33 14.31
N LYS A 86 -10.52 7.38 14.21
CA LYS A 86 -10.39 6.06 14.81
C LYS A 86 -9.58 5.15 13.86
N PRO A 87 -8.98 4.05 14.36
CA PRO A 87 -8.21 3.12 13.53
C PRO A 87 -8.93 2.64 12.27
N VAL A 88 -10.22 2.35 12.37
CA VAL A 88 -11.03 1.90 11.22
C VAL A 88 -11.23 3.04 10.21
N ASP A 89 -11.51 4.26 10.70
CA ASP A 89 -11.72 5.43 9.85
C ASP A 89 -10.43 5.79 9.09
N PHE A 90 -9.27 5.65 9.74
CA PHE A 90 -7.98 5.85 9.10
C PHE A 90 -7.75 4.88 7.93
N VAL A 91 -8.06 3.59 8.12
CA VAL A 91 -7.99 2.60 7.03
C VAL A 91 -8.94 2.96 5.90
N ARG A 92 -10.18 3.40 6.20
CA ARG A 92 -11.15 3.83 5.18
C ARG A 92 -10.71 5.07 4.43
N LYS A 93 -10.03 6.01 5.09
CA LYS A 93 -9.41 7.16 4.42
C LYS A 93 -8.32 6.72 3.44
N ILE A 94 -7.47 5.77 3.83
CA ILE A 94 -6.46 5.21 2.92
C ILE A 94 -7.11 4.50 1.72
N GLU A 95 -8.17 3.74 1.92
CA GLU A 95 -8.91 3.11 0.82
C GLU A 95 -9.49 4.17 -0.13
N SER A 96 -10.10 5.23 0.40
CA SER A 96 -10.64 6.34 -0.40
C SER A 96 -9.55 7.09 -1.16
N LEU A 97 -8.41 7.35 -0.52
CA LEU A 97 -7.22 7.94 -1.14
C LEU A 97 -6.79 7.14 -2.38
N ILE A 98 -6.64 5.82 -2.23
CA ILE A 98 -6.22 4.96 -3.34
C ILE A 98 -7.27 4.93 -4.46
N ILE A 99 -8.56 4.86 -4.13
CA ILE A 99 -9.65 4.90 -5.12
C ILE A 99 -9.60 6.21 -5.90
N ASN A 100 -9.38 7.34 -5.24
CA ASN A 100 -9.27 8.64 -5.89
C ASN A 100 -8.04 8.72 -6.80
N ILE A 101 -6.88 8.19 -6.36
CA ILE A 101 -5.69 8.08 -7.22
C ILE A 101 -6.02 7.29 -8.49
N LEU A 102 -6.69 6.15 -8.36
CA LEU A 102 -7.04 5.29 -9.50
C LEU A 102 -8.04 5.94 -10.46
N LYS A 103 -8.94 6.79 -9.97
CA LYS A 103 -9.85 7.59 -10.80
C LYS A 103 -9.12 8.54 -11.75
N ASN A 104 -7.95 9.08 -11.35
CA ASN A 104 -7.13 9.93 -12.24
C ASN A 104 -6.57 9.15 -13.44
N PHE A 105 -6.67 7.83 -13.43
CA PHE A 105 -6.28 6.95 -14.52
C PHE A 105 -7.50 6.25 -15.18
N ASP A 106 -8.72 6.72 -14.92
CA ASP A 106 -9.97 6.11 -15.39
C ASP A 106 -10.16 4.64 -14.96
N ILE A 107 -9.51 4.24 -13.86
CA ILE A 107 -9.61 2.89 -13.30
C ILE A 107 -10.72 2.87 -12.23
N SER A 108 -11.81 2.16 -12.52
CA SER A 108 -12.89 1.93 -11.56
C SER A 108 -12.48 0.90 -10.51
N SER A 109 -12.50 1.30 -9.24
CA SER A 109 -12.08 0.47 -8.12
C SER A 109 -12.98 0.64 -6.91
N TYR A 110 -12.96 -0.31 -5.98
CA TYR A 110 -13.87 -0.34 -4.84
C TYR A 110 -13.28 -1.09 -3.64
N THR A 111 -13.97 -1.01 -2.51
CA THR A 111 -13.67 -1.79 -1.31
C THR A 111 -14.61 -2.97 -1.16
N ILE A 112 -14.13 -4.04 -0.54
CA ILE A 112 -14.94 -5.23 -0.21
C ILE A 112 -15.08 -5.32 1.30
N LYS A 113 -16.30 -5.43 1.79
CA LYS A 113 -16.56 -5.57 3.24
C LYS A 113 -15.83 -6.81 3.80
N GLY A 114 -15.01 -6.60 4.82
CA GLY A 114 -14.23 -7.67 5.46
C GLY A 114 -12.90 -8.01 4.78
N LYS A 115 -12.60 -7.42 3.61
CA LYS A 115 -11.34 -7.62 2.89
C LYS A 115 -10.63 -6.29 2.71
N THR A 116 -9.79 -5.89 3.67
CA THR A 116 -9.03 -4.64 3.62
C THR A 116 -8.19 -4.53 2.35
N GLY A 117 -8.19 -3.34 1.74
CA GLY A 117 -7.49 -3.03 0.49
C GLY A 117 -8.43 -2.53 -0.60
N VAL A 118 -7.87 -2.23 -1.77
CA VAL A 118 -8.63 -1.74 -2.93
C VAL A 118 -8.62 -2.79 -4.03
N TRP A 119 -9.78 -2.95 -4.65
CA TRP A 119 -10.08 -4.03 -5.57
C TRP A 119 -10.62 -3.51 -6.90
N ILE A 120 -10.39 -4.26 -7.95
CA ILE A 120 -10.95 -4.05 -9.29
C ILE A 120 -11.74 -5.29 -9.67
N LYS A 121 -12.85 -5.09 -10.36
CA LYS A 121 -13.64 -6.18 -10.94
C LYS A 121 -13.46 -6.19 -12.44
N SER A 122 -12.94 -7.28 -12.97
CA SER A 122 -12.80 -7.53 -14.40
C SER A 122 -13.38 -8.91 -14.72
N ASP A 123 -14.29 -9.02 -15.67
CA ASP A 123 -14.93 -10.27 -16.09
C ASP A 123 -15.49 -11.11 -14.93
N HIS A 124 -16.16 -10.45 -13.98
CA HIS A 124 -16.69 -11.05 -12.74
C HIS A 124 -15.61 -11.55 -11.74
N ILE A 125 -14.34 -11.30 -12.00
CA ILE A 125 -13.21 -11.69 -11.13
C ILE A 125 -12.77 -10.47 -10.33
N GLU A 126 -12.65 -10.65 -9.00
CA GLU A 126 -12.12 -9.63 -8.09
C GLU A 126 -10.60 -9.75 -8.02
N LYS A 127 -9.88 -8.66 -8.33
CA LYS A 127 -8.42 -8.58 -8.26
C LYS A 127 -8.00 -7.46 -7.32
N LYS A 128 -7.06 -7.73 -6.42
CA LYS A 128 -6.54 -6.70 -5.53
C LYS A 128 -5.48 -5.87 -6.25
N ILE A 129 -5.68 -4.54 -6.29
CA ILE A 129 -4.69 -3.61 -6.84
C ILE A 129 -3.83 -2.96 -5.75
N ALA A 130 -4.37 -2.81 -4.53
CA ALA A 130 -3.62 -2.25 -3.41
C ALA A 130 -3.86 -3.04 -2.13
N ALA A 131 -2.78 -3.33 -1.43
CA ALA A 131 -2.77 -3.91 -0.09
C ALA A 131 -2.59 -2.80 0.96
N ILE A 132 -3.28 -2.93 2.10
CA ILE A 132 -3.17 -1.99 3.23
C ILE A 132 -2.82 -2.80 4.48
N GLY A 133 -1.75 -2.39 5.14
CA GLY A 133 -1.32 -3.01 6.38
C GLY A 133 -0.78 -1.93 7.33
N VAL A 134 -1.62 -1.41 8.21
CA VAL A 134 -1.25 -0.39 9.19
C VAL A 134 -1.14 -0.98 10.59
N ARG A 135 -0.33 -0.36 11.42
CA ARG A 135 -0.32 -0.53 12.87
C ARG A 135 -0.60 0.83 13.51
N ILE A 136 -1.38 0.83 14.58
CA ILE A 136 -1.58 2.03 15.40
C ILE A 136 -1.13 1.69 16.80
N SER A 137 -0.19 2.46 17.32
CA SER A 137 0.36 2.32 18.66
C SER A 137 0.43 3.70 19.32
N ASN A 138 -0.11 3.81 20.53
CA ASN A 138 -0.17 5.08 21.26
C ASN A 138 -0.77 6.25 20.44
N GLY A 139 -1.78 5.95 19.59
CA GLY A 139 -2.44 6.94 18.75
C GLY A 139 -1.67 7.33 17.49
N ILE A 140 -0.47 6.78 17.26
CA ILE A 140 0.35 7.05 16.07
C ILE A 140 0.21 5.90 15.08
N SER A 141 -0.06 6.21 13.80
CA SER A 141 -0.04 5.24 12.72
C SER A 141 1.38 4.91 12.28
N MET A 142 1.58 3.69 11.85
CA MET A 142 2.82 3.19 11.25
C MET A 142 2.48 2.33 10.04
N HIS A 143 3.43 2.19 9.11
CA HIS A 143 3.21 1.55 7.81
C HIS A 143 2.17 2.30 6.96
N GLY A 144 1.41 1.62 6.12
CA GLY A 144 0.44 2.25 5.24
C GLY A 144 -0.07 1.29 4.17
N PHE A 145 0.23 1.58 2.90
CA PHE A 145 -0.27 0.77 1.79
C PHE A 145 0.80 0.50 0.72
N ALA A 146 0.53 -0.51 -0.09
CA ALA A 146 1.29 -0.85 -1.27
C ALA A 146 0.35 -0.88 -2.48
N LEU A 147 0.60 -0.03 -3.48
CA LEU A 147 -0.16 0.06 -4.73
C LEU A 147 0.66 -0.56 -5.85
N ASN A 148 0.10 -1.58 -6.50
CA ASN A 148 0.71 -2.20 -7.66
C ASN A 148 0.63 -1.27 -8.87
N ILE A 149 1.77 -0.88 -9.43
CA ILE A 149 1.85 0.03 -10.59
C ILE A 149 2.37 -0.71 -11.80
N ASN A 150 3.65 -1.02 -11.83
CA ASN A 150 4.32 -1.71 -12.94
C ASN A 150 5.07 -2.96 -12.47
N ASN A 151 4.86 -3.37 -11.24
CA ASN A 151 5.62 -4.44 -10.61
C ASN A 151 5.26 -5.82 -11.17
N ASN A 152 6.21 -6.76 -11.06
CA ASN A 152 6.01 -8.14 -11.49
C ASN A 152 4.98 -8.86 -10.60
N LEU A 153 3.77 -9.03 -11.10
CA LEU A 153 2.68 -9.71 -10.37
C LEU A 153 2.87 -11.22 -10.27
N ASN A 154 3.74 -11.83 -11.10
CA ASN A 154 4.01 -13.26 -11.01
C ASN A 154 4.69 -13.66 -9.69
N ASP A 155 5.34 -12.72 -9.03
CA ASP A 155 5.97 -12.94 -7.74
C ASP A 155 4.94 -13.34 -6.67
N PHE A 156 3.69 -12.84 -6.77
CA PHE A 156 2.61 -13.19 -5.83
C PHE A 156 2.20 -14.67 -5.84
N LYS A 157 2.62 -15.45 -6.84
CA LYS A 157 2.43 -16.90 -6.87
C LYS A 157 3.25 -17.66 -5.81
N PHE A 158 4.18 -17.00 -5.17
CA PHE A 158 5.01 -17.59 -4.13
C PHE A 158 4.35 -17.61 -2.75
N ILE A 159 3.23 -16.91 -2.58
CA ILE A 159 2.51 -16.80 -1.30
C ILE A 159 1.02 -16.99 -1.49
N VAL A 160 0.30 -17.24 -0.38
CA VAL A 160 -1.16 -17.03 -0.29
C VAL A 160 -1.39 -15.57 0.09
N PRO A 161 -1.75 -14.68 -0.88
CA PRO A 161 -1.84 -13.25 -0.57
C PRO A 161 -3.03 -12.99 0.35
N CYS A 162 -2.79 -12.29 1.47
CA CYS A 162 -3.83 -11.93 2.43
C CYS A 162 -4.61 -13.13 3.01
N GLY A 163 -4.02 -14.35 3.00
CA GLY A 163 -4.66 -15.58 3.48
C GLY A 163 -5.92 -15.99 2.71
N ILE A 164 -6.10 -15.49 1.50
CA ILE A 164 -7.21 -15.85 0.62
C ILE A 164 -6.64 -16.68 -0.52
N GLU A 165 -6.82 -17.99 -0.44
CA GLU A 165 -6.40 -18.92 -1.48
C GLU A 165 -7.07 -18.55 -2.82
N GLY A 166 -6.28 -18.54 -3.90
CA GLY A 166 -6.76 -18.13 -5.22
C GLY A 166 -7.01 -16.63 -5.39
N SER A 167 -6.63 -15.78 -4.42
CA SER A 167 -6.74 -14.34 -4.56
C SER A 167 -5.86 -13.83 -5.69
N LEU A 168 -6.47 -13.15 -6.65
CA LEU A 168 -5.77 -12.56 -7.77
C LEU A 168 -5.35 -11.12 -7.45
N VAL A 169 -4.21 -10.73 -8.01
CA VAL A 169 -3.71 -9.36 -7.97
C VAL A 169 -3.71 -8.74 -9.35
N THR A 170 -3.75 -7.41 -9.40
CA THR A 170 -3.58 -6.63 -10.63
C THR A 170 -2.72 -5.41 -10.36
N SER A 171 -2.43 -4.62 -11.39
CA SER A 171 -1.65 -3.38 -11.32
C SER A 171 -2.23 -2.33 -12.26
N ILE A 172 -1.83 -1.07 -12.10
CA ILE A 172 -2.21 0.01 -13.02
C ILE A 172 -1.77 -0.34 -14.45
N GLN A 173 -0.56 -0.87 -14.63
CA GLN A 173 -0.05 -1.30 -15.92
C GLN A 173 -0.92 -2.40 -16.56
N GLU A 174 -1.37 -3.38 -15.78
CA GLU A 174 -2.23 -4.45 -16.29
C GLU A 174 -3.61 -3.94 -16.72
N GLU A 175 -4.19 -3.01 -15.98
CA GLU A 175 -5.51 -2.45 -16.30
C GLU A 175 -5.44 -1.51 -17.51
N LEU A 176 -4.40 -0.68 -17.62
CA LEU A 176 -4.24 0.28 -18.72
C LEU A 176 -3.53 -0.30 -19.95
N LYS A 177 -2.92 -1.49 -19.82
CA LYS A 177 -2.01 -2.07 -20.83
C LYS A 177 -0.87 -1.13 -21.22
N LYS A 178 -0.43 -0.31 -20.25
CA LYS A 178 0.58 0.72 -20.45
C LYS A 178 1.35 0.97 -19.15
N GLU A 179 2.65 1.09 -19.24
CA GLU A 179 3.52 1.46 -18.13
C GLU A 179 3.27 2.92 -17.70
N ILE A 180 3.23 3.16 -16.39
CA ILE A 180 3.05 4.47 -15.79
C ILE A 180 4.32 4.87 -15.03
N LYS A 181 4.88 6.03 -15.39
CA LYS A 181 6.06 6.56 -14.69
C LYS A 181 5.68 7.04 -13.30
N MET A 182 6.50 6.73 -12.30
CA MET A 182 6.33 7.19 -10.91
C MET A 182 6.25 8.72 -10.81
N SER A 183 6.95 9.44 -11.70
CA SER A 183 6.90 10.92 -11.76
C SER A 183 5.51 11.47 -12.08
N ILE A 184 4.64 10.70 -12.75
CA ILE A 184 3.25 11.10 -13.02
C ILE A 184 2.39 10.82 -11.78
N LEU A 185 2.65 9.75 -11.07
CA LEU A 185 1.86 9.34 -9.92
C LEU A 185 2.11 10.21 -8.68
N LYS A 186 3.36 10.61 -8.44
CA LYS A 186 3.75 11.35 -7.22
C LYS A 186 2.93 12.64 -7.01
N PRO A 187 2.75 13.54 -8.00
CA PRO A 187 1.93 14.75 -7.82
C PRO A 187 0.45 14.43 -7.53
N ILE A 188 -0.09 13.39 -8.16
CA ILE A 188 -1.47 12.95 -7.92
C ILE A 188 -1.61 12.47 -6.48
N LEU A 189 -0.69 11.64 -6.02
CA LEU A 189 -0.68 11.11 -4.67
C LEU A 189 -0.58 12.23 -3.62
N ILE A 190 0.29 13.20 -3.80
CA ILE A 190 0.45 14.33 -2.88
C ILE A 190 -0.88 15.07 -2.76
N ARG A 191 -1.49 15.49 -3.89
CA ARG A 191 -2.78 16.18 -3.89
C ARG A 191 -3.87 15.35 -3.20
N GLU A 192 -3.97 14.07 -3.51
CA GLU A 192 -4.98 13.21 -2.89
C GLU A 192 -4.75 13.00 -1.38
N ILE A 193 -3.49 13.06 -0.91
CA ILE A 193 -3.19 13.06 0.53
C ILE A 193 -3.69 14.37 1.15
N GLU A 194 -3.36 15.51 0.56
CA GLU A 194 -3.79 16.83 1.03
C GLU A 194 -5.33 16.91 1.14
N ASP A 195 -6.02 16.51 0.08
CA ASP A 195 -7.49 16.52 0.02
C ASP A 195 -8.14 15.55 1.02
N ASN A 196 -7.58 14.35 1.18
CA ASN A 196 -8.17 13.34 2.07
C ASN A 196 -7.91 13.61 3.56
N PHE A 197 -6.76 14.19 3.90
CA PHE A 197 -6.39 14.43 5.30
C PHE A 197 -6.55 15.88 5.72
N ASP A 198 -7.00 16.78 4.82
CA ASP A 198 -7.13 18.22 5.08
C ASP A 198 -5.81 18.81 5.61
N CYS A 199 -4.76 18.63 4.85
CA CYS A 199 -3.39 18.96 5.24
C CYS A 199 -2.59 19.52 4.06
N GLU A 200 -1.44 20.11 4.33
CA GLU A 200 -0.44 20.50 3.34
C GLU A 200 0.76 19.55 3.42
N VAL A 201 1.21 19.05 2.27
CA VAL A 201 2.39 18.20 2.17
C VAL A 201 3.60 19.05 1.79
N LEU A 202 4.56 19.14 2.70
CA LEU A 202 5.81 19.86 2.48
C LEU A 202 6.85 18.88 1.94
N ASN A 203 7.49 19.24 0.82
CA ASN A 203 8.64 18.49 0.30
C ASN A 203 9.92 19.01 0.98
N ASP A 204 10.68 18.12 1.57
CA ASP A 204 12.05 18.39 2.02
C ASP A 204 13.03 18.38 0.84
#